data_c80bfcbf8c13a28511f24c1a2a05c04c
#
_entry.id   c80bfcbf8c13a28511f24c1a2a05c04c
#
_cell.length_a   1.000
_cell.length_b   1.000
_cell.length_c   1.000
_cell.angle_alpha   90.00
_cell.angle_beta   90.00
_cell.angle_gamma   90.00
#
_symmetry.space_group_name_H-M   'P 1'
#
loop_
_entity.id
_entity.type
_entity.pdbx_description
1 polymer ?
#
loop_
_entity_poly.entity_id
_entity_poly.type
_entity_poly.pdbx_seq_one_letter_code
_entity_poly.pdbx_strand_id
1 'polypeptide(L)'
;RMSLPKKLGGGEFTPELLSRAAERLAKADASVGWCFGQGTGCAMSAAFLEDEIAKNIFGPGDSVLAWGAGQAGKAVACDGGYKVSGTWRFASGAGHATWLGGHSMVFEQDGSPRINKEGKHVDRTALFMKTAATMKDDWHVVGLKGTRSESYSVKDMFIPDSHTLDREAPEECRVESPLYIFPTTLVYASCFSGVALGIARGSLDDLI
;
A
#
# COMPACT_ATOMS: atom_id res chain seq x y z
N ARG A 1 -8.40 6.87 -6.15
CA ARG A 1 -9.31 7.66 -5.28
C ARG A 1 -10.57 6.91 -4.84
N MET A 2 -10.85 5.73 -5.38
CA MET A 2 -12.08 4.99 -5.05
C MET A 2 -12.15 4.58 -3.57
N SER A 3 -11.03 4.25 -2.96
CA SER A 3 -10.91 3.87 -1.53
C SER A 3 -10.42 4.97 -0.60
N LEU A 4 -10.16 6.18 -1.10
CA LEU A 4 -9.80 7.30 -0.24
C LEU A 4 -11.01 7.80 0.56
N PRO A 5 -10.79 8.36 1.77
CA PRO A 5 -11.83 9.06 2.53
C PRO A 5 -12.50 10.18 1.73
N LYS A 6 -13.80 10.37 1.92
CA LYS A 6 -14.57 11.46 1.28
C LYS A 6 -13.98 12.84 1.56
N LYS A 7 -13.45 13.06 2.78
CA LYS A 7 -12.78 14.31 3.15
C LYS A 7 -11.53 14.64 2.30
N LEU A 8 -10.98 13.65 1.59
CA LEU A 8 -9.88 13.79 0.63
C LEU A 8 -10.35 13.69 -0.84
N GLY A 9 -11.66 13.84 -1.09
CA GLY A 9 -12.24 13.71 -2.42
C GLY A 9 -12.30 12.26 -2.92
N GLY A 10 -12.30 11.31 -2.01
CA GLY A 10 -12.45 9.88 -2.30
C GLY A 10 -13.89 9.40 -2.36
N GLY A 11 -14.08 8.17 -2.82
CA GLY A 11 -15.40 7.56 -2.98
C GLY A 11 -15.83 6.64 -1.84
N GLU A 12 -14.89 6.14 -1.04
CA GLU A 12 -15.12 5.12 0.00
C GLU A 12 -15.95 3.94 -0.54
N PHE A 13 -15.64 3.50 -1.75
CA PHE A 13 -16.42 2.47 -2.43
C PHE A 13 -16.30 1.12 -1.74
N THR A 14 -17.38 0.35 -1.78
CA THR A 14 -17.43 -0.97 -1.18
C THR A 14 -16.46 -1.95 -1.86
N PRO A 15 -16.00 -3.01 -1.18
CA PRO A 15 -15.15 -4.04 -1.78
C PRO A 15 -15.75 -4.65 -3.05
N GLU A 16 -17.09 -4.80 -3.13
CA GLU A 16 -17.79 -5.27 -4.33
C GLU A 16 -17.54 -4.34 -5.53
N LEU A 17 -17.74 -3.03 -5.36
CA LEU A 17 -17.53 -2.06 -6.44
C LEU A 17 -16.05 -1.99 -6.86
N LEU A 18 -15.14 -2.09 -5.89
CA LEU A 18 -13.70 -2.14 -6.14
C LEU A 18 -13.32 -3.40 -6.96
N SER A 19 -13.88 -4.57 -6.61
CA SER A 19 -13.68 -5.81 -7.34
C SER A 19 -14.20 -5.73 -8.78
N ARG A 20 -15.42 -5.19 -8.98
CA ARG A 20 -16.00 -4.98 -10.31
C ARG A 20 -15.17 -4.02 -11.17
N ALA A 21 -14.64 -2.96 -10.57
CA ALA A 21 -13.73 -2.04 -11.26
C ALA A 21 -12.44 -2.74 -11.68
N ALA A 22 -11.83 -3.53 -10.77
CA ALA A 22 -10.64 -4.32 -11.05
C ALA A 22 -10.89 -5.33 -12.20
N GLU A 23 -12.04 -6.01 -12.20
CA GLU A 23 -12.46 -6.93 -13.27
C GLU A 23 -12.54 -6.23 -14.65
N ARG A 24 -13.20 -5.07 -14.70
CA ARG A 24 -13.33 -4.30 -15.95
C ARG A 24 -11.98 -3.84 -16.50
N LEU A 25 -11.11 -3.36 -15.62
CA LEU A 25 -9.77 -2.92 -16.01
C LEU A 25 -8.91 -4.11 -16.46
N ALA A 26 -8.92 -5.21 -15.70
CA ALA A 26 -8.12 -6.38 -16.00
C ALA A 26 -8.57 -7.13 -17.25
N LYS A 27 -9.85 -7.03 -17.64
CA LYS A 27 -10.35 -7.53 -18.91
C LYS A 27 -9.66 -6.86 -20.10
N ALA A 28 -9.35 -5.56 -19.97
CA ALA A 28 -8.65 -4.81 -21.02
C ALA A 28 -7.12 -4.96 -20.90
N ASP A 29 -6.58 -4.85 -19.69
CA ASP A 29 -5.16 -5.05 -19.38
C ASP A 29 -4.99 -5.51 -17.93
N ALA A 30 -4.41 -6.69 -17.76
CA ALA A 30 -4.23 -7.30 -16.45
C ALA A 30 -3.29 -6.48 -15.53
N SER A 31 -2.27 -5.82 -16.07
CA SER A 31 -1.34 -4.99 -15.30
C SER A 31 -2.03 -3.74 -14.75
N VAL A 32 -2.92 -3.13 -15.55
CA VAL A 32 -3.73 -1.98 -15.12
C VAL A 32 -4.68 -2.39 -13.99
N GLY A 33 -5.40 -3.50 -14.15
CA GLY A 33 -6.29 -4.03 -13.11
C GLY A 33 -5.54 -4.36 -11.82
N TRP A 34 -4.36 -4.97 -11.93
CA TRP A 34 -3.51 -5.29 -10.78
C TRP A 34 -3.01 -4.04 -10.06
N CYS A 35 -2.45 -3.05 -10.78
CA CYS A 35 -2.01 -1.79 -10.19
C CYS A 35 -3.16 -1.01 -9.55
N PHE A 36 -4.35 -1.06 -10.15
CA PHE A 36 -5.56 -0.48 -9.56
C PHE A 36 -5.87 -1.12 -8.20
N GLY A 37 -5.89 -2.46 -8.12
CA GLY A 37 -6.15 -3.19 -6.87
C GLY A 37 -5.11 -2.87 -5.78
N GLN A 38 -3.83 -2.86 -6.14
CA GLN A 38 -2.74 -2.51 -5.22
C GLN A 38 -2.87 -1.05 -4.74
N GLY A 39 -2.99 -0.10 -5.64
CA GLY A 39 -3.13 1.31 -5.30
C GLY A 39 -4.38 1.61 -4.46
N THR A 40 -5.47 0.87 -4.70
CA THR A 40 -6.69 0.94 -3.90
C THR A 40 -6.45 0.51 -2.45
N GLY A 41 -5.80 -0.64 -2.24
CA GLY A 41 -5.44 -1.09 -0.90
C GLY A 41 -4.46 -0.15 -0.19
N CYS A 42 -3.44 0.35 -0.91
CA CYS A 42 -2.50 1.33 -0.37
C CYS A 42 -3.19 2.64 0.05
N ALA A 43 -4.14 3.12 -0.74
CA ALA A 43 -4.85 4.38 -0.49
C ALA A 43 -5.73 4.33 0.77
N MET A 44 -6.14 3.15 1.25
CA MET A 44 -6.85 3.02 2.54
C MET A 44 -6.04 3.54 3.72
N SER A 45 -4.71 3.61 3.61
CA SER A 45 -3.82 4.19 4.63
C SER A 45 -4.19 5.62 5.00
N ALA A 46 -4.82 6.36 4.09
CA ALA A 46 -5.28 7.72 4.35
C ALA A 46 -6.26 7.85 5.52
N ALA A 47 -6.98 6.75 5.84
CA ALA A 47 -7.90 6.72 6.97
C ALA A 47 -7.21 6.59 8.34
N PHE A 48 -5.93 6.20 8.35
CA PHE A 48 -5.13 5.96 9.55
C PHE A 48 -4.14 7.10 9.86
N LEU A 49 -4.05 8.09 8.99
CA LEU A 49 -3.16 9.24 9.13
C LEU A 49 -3.89 10.46 9.67
N GLU A 50 -3.14 11.36 10.29
CA GLU A 50 -3.65 12.70 10.62
C GLU A 50 -4.02 13.47 9.35
N ASP A 51 -5.04 14.34 9.45
CA ASP A 51 -5.65 15.00 8.30
C ASP A 51 -4.63 15.76 7.43
N GLU A 52 -3.71 16.48 8.06
CA GLU A 52 -2.68 17.26 7.34
C GLU A 52 -1.70 16.33 6.60
N ILE A 53 -1.31 15.21 7.23
CA ILE A 53 -0.43 14.23 6.60
C ILE A 53 -1.16 13.51 5.45
N ALA A 54 -2.40 13.10 5.70
CA ALA A 54 -3.23 12.47 4.65
C ALA A 54 -3.44 13.40 3.45
N LYS A 55 -3.68 14.71 3.68
CA LYS A 55 -3.79 15.72 2.62
C LYS A 55 -2.47 15.91 1.87
N ASN A 56 -1.34 15.94 2.57
CA ASN A 56 -0.03 16.06 1.94
C ASN A 56 0.26 14.87 1.00
N ILE A 57 -0.01 13.66 1.46
CA ILE A 57 0.27 12.42 0.71
C ILE A 57 -0.76 12.19 -0.41
N PHE A 58 -2.06 12.36 -0.16
CA PHE A 58 -3.14 11.94 -1.07
C PHE A 58 -3.92 13.10 -1.70
N GLY A 59 -3.67 14.36 -1.31
CA GLY A 59 -4.33 15.54 -1.86
C GLY A 59 -4.04 15.77 -3.35
N PRO A 60 -2.75 15.76 -3.80
CA PRO A 60 -2.43 15.94 -5.21
C PRO A 60 -3.13 14.95 -6.12
N GLY A 61 -3.57 15.40 -7.29
CA GLY A 61 -4.38 14.60 -8.23
C GLY A 61 -3.64 13.38 -8.80
N ASP A 62 -2.32 13.46 -8.91
CA ASP A 62 -1.39 12.45 -9.39
C ASP A 62 -0.76 11.59 -8.28
N SER A 63 -1.19 11.80 -7.04
CA SER A 63 -0.64 11.07 -5.91
C SER A 63 -0.97 9.58 -5.97
N VAL A 64 0.07 8.76 -5.90
CA VAL A 64 -0.01 7.29 -5.84
C VAL A 64 0.93 6.79 -4.75
N LEU A 65 0.38 6.01 -3.82
CA LEU A 65 1.15 5.26 -2.84
C LEU A 65 1.28 3.81 -3.31
N ALA A 66 2.50 3.28 -3.28
CA ALA A 66 2.78 1.87 -3.53
C ALA A 66 3.73 1.30 -2.48
N TRP A 67 3.72 -0.02 -2.30
CA TRP A 67 4.70 -0.72 -1.46
C TRP A 67 4.93 -2.16 -1.91
N GLY A 68 6.05 -2.69 -1.46
CA GLY A 68 6.37 -4.11 -1.60
C GLY A 68 5.74 -4.95 -0.50
N ALA A 69 5.58 -6.24 -0.78
CA ALA A 69 4.98 -7.18 0.16
C ALA A 69 5.93 -7.51 1.33
N GLY A 70 5.33 -7.86 2.46
CA GLY A 70 6.01 -8.40 3.63
C GLY A 70 6.74 -7.37 4.49
N GLN A 71 7.05 -7.78 5.72
CA GLN A 71 7.69 -6.97 6.76
C GLN A 71 9.22 -7.03 6.60
N ALA A 72 9.73 -6.54 5.47
CA ALA A 72 11.14 -6.65 5.09
C ALA A 72 12.02 -5.51 5.64
N GLY A 73 11.42 -4.57 6.37
CA GLY A 73 12.12 -3.44 6.97
C GLY A 73 12.40 -3.62 8.46
N LYS A 74 13.39 -2.86 8.92
CA LYS A 74 13.70 -2.62 10.33
C LYS A 74 13.49 -1.15 10.64
N ALA A 75 12.64 -0.84 11.64
CA ALA A 75 12.40 0.49 12.14
C ALA A 75 12.94 0.58 13.57
N VAL A 76 14.02 1.33 13.77
CA VAL A 76 14.62 1.55 15.10
C VAL A 76 14.07 2.85 15.67
N ALA A 77 13.44 2.79 16.84
CA ALA A 77 12.86 3.94 17.51
C ALA A 77 13.93 5.00 17.82
N CYS A 78 13.58 6.25 17.63
CA CYS A 78 14.39 7.42 17.97
C CYS A 78 13.47 8.60 18.30
N ASP A 79 14.04 9.72 18.74
CA ASP A 79 13.24 10.90 19.09
C ASP A 79 12.39 11.37 17.91
N GLY A 80 11.07 11.40 18.11
CA GLY A 80 10.07 11.86 17.13
C GLY A 80 9.79 10.92 15.96
N GLY A 81 10.30 9.66 15.99
CA GLY A 81 10.03 8.71 14.90
C GLY A 81 10.94 7.50 14.90
N TYR A 82 11.32 7.09 13.70
CA TYR A 82 12.09 5.86 13.46
C TYR A 82 13.23 6.08 12.46
N LYS A 83 14.33 5.38 12.64
CA LYS A 83 15.32 5.14 11.59
C LYS A 83 14.96 3.84 10.88
N VAL A 84 14.59 3.95 9.61
CA VAL A 84 14.08 2.84 8.80
C VAL A 84 15.13 2.41 7.79
N SER A 85 15.37 1.09 7.75
CA SER A 85 16.21 0.44 6.75
C SER A 85 15.50 -0.80 6.21
N GLY A 86 15.54 -1.02 4.89
CA GLY A 86 14.92 -2.21 4.32
C GLY A 86 15.03 -2.26 2.80
N THR A 87 14.66 -3.42 2.26
CA THR A 87 14.47 -3.64 0.82
C THR A 87 13.15 -4.35 0.62
N TRP A 88 12.22 -3.70 -0.06
CA TRP A 88 10.89 -4.26 -0.35
C TRP A 88 10.80 -4.63 -1.82
N ARG A 89 10.27 -5.81 -2.10
CA ARG A 89 10.14 -6.40 -3.43
C ARG A 89 8.67 -6.47 -3.84
N PHE A 90 8.43 -6.71 -5.12
CA PHE A 90 7.08 -6.84 -5.68
C PHE A 90 6.22 -5.59 -5.45
N ALA A 91 6.80 -4.40 -5.56
CA ALA A 91 6.12 -3.14 -5.35
C ALA A 91 5.31 -2.73 -6.58
N SER A 92 4.20 -3.40 -6.83
CA SER A 92 3.34 -3.14 -7.98
C SER A 92 2.88 -1.68 -8.00
N GLY A 93 3.09 -1.03 -9.14
CA GLY A 93 2.81 0.40 -9.31
C GLY A 93 3.93 1.32 -8.84
N ALA A 94 5.04 0.83 -8.26
CA ALA A 94 6.15 1.67 -7.81
C ALA A 94 6.75 2.51 -8.94
N GLY A 95 6.68 2.02 -10.18
CA GLY A 95 7.15 2.77 -11.35
C GLY A 95 6.51 4.15 -11.51
N HIS A 96 5.23 4.31 -11.18
CA HIS A 96 4.45 5.55 -11.27
C HIS A 96 4.04 6.12 -9.91
N ALA A 97 4.45 5.51 -8.80
CA ALA A 97 4.17 6.01 -7.46
C ALA A 97 4.89 7.35 -7.19
N THR A 98 4.27 8.19 -6.36
CA THR A 98 4.87 9.40 -5.79
C THR A 98 5.37 9.15 -4.37
N TRP A 99 4.70 8.27 -3.65
CA TRP A 99 5.03 7.83 -2.31
C TRP A 99 5.24 6.32 -2.25
N LEU A 100 6.14 5.89 -1.37
CA LEU A 100 6.37 4.48 -1.08
C LEU A 100 6.11 4.21 0.40
N GLY A 101 5.70 2.97 0.70
CA GLY A 101 5.53 2.48 2.06
C GLY A 101 6.50 1.34 2.36
N GLY A 102 7.00 1.27 3.58
CA GLY A 102 7.89 0.21 4.01
C GLY A 102 7.37 -0.47 5.27
N HIS A 103 6.82 -1.69 5.13
CA HIS A 103 6.42 -2.51 6.28
C HIS A 103 7.66 -2.96 7.04
N SER A 104 7.76 -2.59 8.31
CA SER A 104 8.98 -2.72 9.11
C SER A 104 8.68 -3.20 10.51
N MET A 105 9.45 -4.17 10.98
CA MET A 105 9.44 -4.58 12.39
C MET A 105 10.09 -3.50 13.25
N VAL A 106 9.48 -3.16 14.38
CA VAL A 106 9.93 -2.10 15.27
C VAL A 106 10.88 -2.63 16.33
N PHE A 107 12.00 -1.93 16.50
CA PHE A 107 13.01 -2.20 17.53
C PHE A 107 13.23 -0.95 18.38
N GLU A 108 13.58 -1.16 19.63
CA GLU A 108 14.03 -0.11 20.53
C GLU A 108 15.47 0.32 20.20
N GLN A 109 15.93 1.43 20.82
CA GLN A 109 17.28 1.95 20.58
C GLN A 109 18.40 0.97 20.97
N ASP A 110 18.13 0.12 21.97
CA ASP A 110 19.07 -0.93 22.41
C ASP A 110 19.07 -2.16 21.49
N GLY A 111 18.24 -2.15 20.45
CA GLY A 111 18.12 -3.25 19.49
C GLY A 111 17.14 -4.35 19.88
N SER A 112 16.49 -4.26 21.03
CA SER A 112 15.43 -5.20 21.43
C SER A 112 14.17 -5.03 20.57
N PRO A 113 13.41 -6.11 20.29
CA PRO A 113 12.15 -5.99 19.58
C PRO A 113 11.10 -5.28 20.44
N ARG A 114 10.32 -4.36 19.84
CA ARG A 114 9.15 -3.80 20.51
C ARG A 114 8.03 -4.82 20.50
N ILE A 115 7.56 -5.19 21.70
CA ILE A 115 6.49 -6.18 21.86
C ILE A 115 5.21 -5.47 22.31
N ASN A 116 4.09 -5.81 21.68
CA ASN A 116 2.77 -5.29 22.07
C ASN A 116 2.21 -6.05 23.29
N LYS A 117 1.02 -5.63 23.75
CA LYS A 117 0.36 -6.21 24.94
C LYS A 117 -0.01 -7.68 24.76
N GLU A 118 -0.16 -8.15 23.52
CA GLU A 118 -0.44 -9.54 23.18
C GLU A 118 0.81 -10.40 23.01
N GLY A 119 2.00 -9.85 23.27
CA GLY A 119 3.28 -10.54 23.13
C GLY A 119 3.79 -10.67 21.69
N LYS A 120 3.20 -9.92 20.75
CA LYS A 120 3.62 -9.92 19.33
C LYS A 120 4.62 -8.81 19.05
N HIS A 121 5.55 -9.06 18.15
CA HIS A 121 6.47 -8.04 17.66
C HIS A 121 5.68 -6.98 16.89
N VAL A 122 5.81 -5.73 17.29
CA VAL A 122 5.15 -4.58 16.64
C VAL A 122 5.73 -4.37 15.26
N ASP A 123 4.87 -4.17 14.27
CA ASP A 123 5.25 -3.66 12.96
C ASP A 123 4.57 -2.33 12.66
N ARG A 124 5.18 -1.56 11.79
CA ARG A 124 4.63 -0.31 11.27
C ARG A 124 4.92 -0.16 9.79
N THR A 125 4.00 0.48 9.09
CA THR A 125 4.22 0.91 7.72
C THR A 125 4.74 2.34 7.73
N ALA A 126 5.99 2.53 7.37
CA ALA A 126 6.61 3.83 7.22
C ALA A 126 6.35 4.39 5.82
N LEU A 127 5.92 5.65 5.71
CA LEU A 127 5.62 6.33 4.44
C LEU A 127 6.71 7.36 4.13
N PHE A 128 7.21 7.35 2.89
CA PHE A 128 8.24 8.27 2.42
C PHE A 128 8.10 8.58 0.93
N MET A 129 8.62 9.72 0.51
CA MET A 129 8.63 10.08 -0.91
C MET A 129 9.46 9.08 -1.72
N LYS A 130 8.97 8.67 -2.89
CA LYS A 130 9.70 7.77 -3.79
C LYS A 130 11.11 8.28 -4.12
N THR A 131 11.28 9.59 -4.26
CA THR A 131 12.56 10.22 -4.56
C THR A 131 13.64 10.03 -3.49
N ALA A 132 13.24 9.65 -2.26
CA ALA A 132 14.16 9.36 -1.16
C ALA A 132 14.62 7.89 -1.13
N ALA A 133 14.01 7.02 -1.95
CA ALA A 133 14.35 5.61 -2.03
C ALA A 133 15.25 5.31 -3.24
N THR A 134 16.05 4.25 -3.12
CA THR A 134 16.80 3.69 -4.24
C THR A 134 15.96 2.63 -4.93
N MET A 135 15.52 2.92 -6.16
CA MET A 135 14.78 1.97 -7.01
C MET A 135 15.76 0.99 -7.67
N LYS A 136 15.27 -0.25 -7.91
CA LYS A 136 16.02 -1.27 -8.65
C LYS A 136 15.21 -1.68 -9.88
N ASP A 137 15.86 -1.71 -11.04
CA ASP A 137 15.27 -2.22 -12.27
C ASP A 137 15.42 -3.76 -12.30
N ASP A 138 14.54 -4.45 -11.57
CA ASP A 138 14.58 -5.90 -11.38
C ASP A 138 13.26 -6.61 -11.72
N TRP A 139 12.33 -5.92 -12.42
CA TRP A 139 11.05 -6.49 -12.82
C TRP A 139 11.09 -7.04 -14.25
N HIS A 140 11.75 -8.19 -14.44
CA HIS A 140 11.89 -8.90 -15.73
C HIS A 140 11.09 -10.19 -15.71
N VAL A 141 9.82 -10.11 -16.15
CA VAL A 141 8.82 -11.17 -15.98
C VAL A 141 8.12 -11.54 -17.29
N VAL A 142 7.51 -12.71 -17.35
CA VAL A 142 6.76 -13.20 -18.52
C VAL A 142 5.41 -12.48 -18.66
N GLY A 143 4.65 -12.35 -17.54
CA GLY A 143 3.35 -11.69 -17.49
C GLY A 143 3.33 -10.52 -16.51
N LEU A 144 2.29 -9.67 -16.55
CA LEU A 144 2.14 -8.50 -15.68
C LEU A 144 3.34 -7.53 -15.74
N LYS A 145 3.96 -7.39 -16.91
CA LYS A 145 5.12 -6.52 -17.11
C LYS A 145 4.81 -5.06 -16.78
N GLY A 146 3.63 -4.60 -17.16
CA GLY A 146 3.19 -3.21 -16.97
C GLY A 146 2.97 -2.81 -15.51
N THR A 147 2.95 -3.78 -14.57
CA THR A 147 2.87 -3.46 -13.13
C THR A 147 4.12 -2.79 -12.60
N ARG A 148 5.28 -2.98 -13.28
CA ARG A 148 6.57 -2.46 -12.84
C ARG A 148 6.78 -2.69 -11.33
N SER A 149 6.61 -3.97 -10.92
CA SER A 149 6.69 -4.37 -9.51
C SER A 149 8.13 -4.43 -9.02
N GLU A 150 8.87 -3.38 -9.31
CA GLU A 150 10.29 -3.21 -8.97
C GLU A 150 10.51 -3.23 -7.46
N SER A 151 11.73 -3.56 -7.07
CA SER A 151 12.18 -3.43 -5.69
C SER A 151 12.70 -2.03 -5.41
N TYR A 152 12.63 -1.62 -4.15
CA TYR A 152 13.26 -0.40 -3.67
C TYR A 152 13.86 -0.61 -2.28
N SER A 153 14.79 0.25 -1.90
CA SER A 153 15.44 0.20 -0.60
C SER A 153 15.68 1.59 -0.02
N VAL A 154 15.72 1.65 1.31
CA VAL A 154 16.21 2.79 2.07
C VAL A 154 17.19 2.31 3.12
N LYS A 155 18.07 3.19 3.59
CA LYS A 155 19.05 2.91 4.64
C LYS A 155 19.08 4.05 5.65
N ASP A 156 18.86 3.74 6.92
CA ASP A 156 18.91 4.65 8.07
C ASP A 156 18.11 5.95 7.85
N MET A 157 17.00 5.85 7.08
CA MET A 157 16.13 6.99 6.78
C MET A 157 15.30 7.35 8.01
N PHE A 158 15.36 8.63 8.44
CA PHE A 158 14.47 9.12 9.48
C PHE A 158 13.05 9.28 8.93
N ILE A 159 12.08 8.66 9.60
CA ILE A 159 10.65 8.77 9.30
C ILE A 159 9.95 9.25 10.56
N PRO A 160 9.28 10.42 10.54
CA PRO A 160 8.50 10.90 11.68
C PRO A 160 7.38 9.93 12.07
N ASP A 161 7.02 9.87 13.35
CA ASP A 161 5.89 9.07 13.84
C ASP A 161 4.61 9.33 13.03
N SER A 162 4.34 10.59 12.69
CA SER A 162 3.17 11.01 11.91
C SER A 162 3.09 10.41 10.50
N HIS A 163 4.22 9.92 9.96
CA HIS A 163 4.31 9.24 8.66
C HIS A 163 4.39 7.72 8.82
N THR A 164 3.98 7.19 9.96
CA THR A 164 3.88 5.75 10.19
C THR A 164 2.47 5.37 10.61
N LEU A 165 2.05 4.15 10.32
CA LEU A 165 0.74 3.64 10.70
C LEU A 165 0.77 2.12 10.87
N ASP A 166 -0.18 1.61 11.65
CA ASP A 166 -0.56 0.21 11.67
C ASP A 166 -2.00 0.09 11.14
N ARG A 167 -2.17 -0.54 9.98
CA ARG A 167 -3.49 -0.71 9.34
C ARG A 167 -4.29 -1.86 9.91
N GLU A 168 -3.66 -2.72 10.70
CA GLU A 168 -4.31 -3.83 11.39
C GLU A 168 -4.76 -3.42 12.81
N ALA A 169 -4.45 -2.18 13.25
CA ALA A 169 -4.88 -1.58 14.51
C ALA A 169 -6.15 -0.72 14.28
N PRO A 170 -7.38 -1.23 14.54
CA PRO A 170 -8.61 -0.49 14.30
C PRO A 170 -8.70 0.84 15.05
N GLU A 171 -8.03 0.94 16.20
CA GLU A 171 -7.96 2.14 17.02
C GLU A 171 -7.17 3.28 16.37
N GLU A 172 -6.31 2.99 15.40
CA GLU A 172 -5.62 4.02 14.60
C GLU A 172 -6.49 4.56 13.47
N CYS A 173 -7.62 3.90 13.14
CA CYS A 173 -8.52 4.38 12.09
C CYS A 173 -9.27 5.64 12.53
N ARG A 174 -9.15 6.70 11.73
CA ARG A 174 -9.67 8.05 12.00
C ARG A 174 -10.89 8.41 11.15
N VAL A 175 -11.45 7.43 10.44
CA VAL A 175 -12.59 7.63 9.54
C VAL A 175 -13.67 6.60 9.80
N GLU A 176 -14.85 7.07 10.17
CA GLU A 176 -16.03 6.24 10.31
C GLU A 176 -16.67 6.02 8.94
N SER A 177 -16.43 4.87 8.34
CA SER A 177 -17.05 4.47 7.08
C SER A 177 -17.06 2.94 6.95
N PRO A 178 -18.10 2.36 6.34
CA PRO A 178 -18.18 0.91 6.15
C PRO A 178 -16.97 0.29 5.45
N LEU A 179 -16.29 1.02 4.58
CA LEU A 179 -15.10 0.52 3.90
C LEU A 179 -13.98 0.15 4.88
N TYR A 180 -13.74 0.97 5.90
CA TYR A 180 -12.60 0.80 6.81
C TYR A 180 -12.85 -0.17 7.96
N ILE A 181 -14.07 -0.73 8.06
CA ILE A 181 -14.37 -1.86 8.94
C ILE A 181 -13.76 -3.16 8.38
N PHE A 182 -13.60 -3.24 7.05
CA PHE A 182 -12.97 -4.40 6.42
C PHE A 182 -11.46 -4.39 6.65
N PRO A 183 -10.87 -5.52 7.08
CA PRO A 183 -9.42 -5.70 7.05
C PRO A 183 -8.87 -5.40 5.65
N THR A 184 -7.75 -4.68 5.59
CA THR A 184 -7.15 -4.29 4.31
C THR A 184 -6.85 -5.48 3.41
N THR A 185 -6.49 -6.62 4.02
CA THR A 185 -6.25 -7.90 3.32
C THR A 185 -7.48 -8.40 2.56
N LEU A 186 -8.70 -8.21 3.08
CA LEU A 186 -9.94 -8.59 2.39
C LEU A 186 -10.23 -7.67 1.19
N VAL A 187 -9.91 -6.38 1.29
CA VAL A 187 -10.04 -5.46 0.16
C VAL A 187 -9.08 -5.82 -0.97
N TYR A 188 -7.83 -6.16 -0.64
CA TYR A 188 -6.89 -6.71 -1.63
C TYR A 188 -7.42 -7.99 -2.27
N ALA A 189 -7.86 -8.96 -1.48
CA ALA A 189 -8.39 -10.23 -1.98
C ALA A 189 -9.58 -10.01 -2.94
N SER A 190 -10.48 -9.07 -2.62
CA SER A 190 -11.59 -8.69 -3.50
C SER A 190 -11.11 -8.15 -4.85
N CYS A 191 -10.14 -7.24 -4.84
CA CYS A 191 -9.58 -6.69 -6.07
C CYS A 191 -8.85 -7.76 -6.89
N PHE A 192 -8.07 -8.64 -6.25
CA PHE A 192 -7.34 -9.70 -6.95
C PHE A 192 -8.27 -10.74 -7.57
N SER A 193 -9.38 -11.05 -6.90
CA SER A 193 -10.45 -11.88 -7.47
C SER A 193 -11.04 -11.22 -8.71
N GLY A 194 -11.28 -9.91 -8.67
CA GLY A 194 -11.72 -9.14 -9.83
C GLY A 194 -10.72 -9.20 -10.98
N VAL A 195 -9.41 -9.07 -10.70
CA VAL A 195 -8.37 -9.19 -11.73
C VAL A 195 -8.40 -10.57 -12.39
N ALA A 196 -8.46 -11.65 -11.61
CA ALA A 196 -8.51 -13.01 -12.14
C ALA A 196 -9.74 -13.22 -13.03
N LEU A 197 -10.91 -12.74 -12.59
CA LEU A 197 -12.15 -12.81 -13.37
C LEU A 197 -12.05 -11.99 -14.68
N GLY A 198 -11.45 -10.80 -14.62
CA GLY A 198 -11.26 -9.95 -15.80
C GLY A 198 -10.37 -10.61 -16.85
N ILE A 199 -9.25 -11.20 -16.43
CA ILE A 199 -8.35 -11.96 -17.31
C ILE A 199 -9.12 -13.14 -17.97
N ALA A 200 -9.85 -13.92 -17.17
CA ALA A 200 -10.62 -15.06 -17.67
C ALA A 200 -11.67 -14.64 -18.71
N ARG A 201 -12.41 -13.54 -18.45
CA ARG A 201 -13.39 -13.00 -19.41
C ARG A 201 -12.73 -12.52 -20.70
N GLY A 202 -11.62 -11.78 -20.60
CA GLY A 202 -10.89 -11.33 -21.78
C GLY A 202 -10.44 -12.51 -22.64
N SER A 203 -9.85 -13.54 -22.01
CA SER A 203 -9.41 -14.74 -22.73
C SER A 203 -10.57 -15.51 -23.40
N LEU A 204 -11.74 -15.57 -22.75
CA LEU A 204 -12.92 -16.20 -23.37
C LEU A 204 -13.45 -15.40 -24.56
N ASP A 205 -13.51 -14.07 -24.44
CA ASP A 205 -13.98 -13.21 -25.54
C ASP A 205 -13.04 -13.28 -26.77
N ASP A 206 -11.74 -13.53 -26.56
CA ASP A 206 -10.76 -13.70 -27.64
C ASP A 206 -10.85 -15.07 -28.34
N LEU A 207 -11.53 -16.05 -27.72
CA LEU A 207 -11.70 -17.41 -28.26
C LEU A 207 -13.01 -17.61 -29.05
N ILE A 208 -13.96 -16.71 -28.92
CA ILE A 208 -15.30 -16.76 -29.54
C ILE A 208 -15.35 -15.82 -30.74
#